data_6559556c1c883e7fd16ad48470f7d553
#
_entry.id   6559556c1c883e7fd16ad48470f7d553
#
_cell.length_a   1.000
_cell.length_b   1.000
_cell.length_c   1.000
_cell.angle_alpha   90.00
_cell.angle_beta   90.00
_cell.angle_gamma   90.00
#
_symmetry.space_group_name_H-M   'P 1'
#
loop_
_entity.id
_entity.type
_entity.pdbx_description
1 polymer ?
#
loop_
_entity_poly.entity_id
_entity_poly.type
_entity_poly.pdbx_seq_one_letter_code
_entity_poly.pdbx_strand_id
1 'polypeptide(L)'
;MANEQDAQMEQAQRELEKLFQNIQNEIPVFLFAQPGINDVFSDAARQGLRFFRQLTDKITLKEYNLSHELAQQWEIHSSPTMVLAPDTFQIQWLGAPLGEEGRIFLEALLLIGSRESRLTPQSLQAIKHLDSPREVKVFVSASCPYCPQQAQNALKAAIERPDLVSVEIIDIQANPELAEKYAAQSVPQTYANDVLIAQGAQTEELFIASLDKMEQQTVFIPDSEEKEVETDLVIIGGGPAGLSAGIYAARSGLKTVVVEKGVLGGQVALTPVVENYPGLKQVGGKALVDIMVTHALEYVQIFPGEEVIDIQPGDKITVQTSRRKFHTRTVLMATGASHRQLGAPGEKRLGGHGVSYCATCDGALFKGRKVIIVGGGNSAATEALYLKNVGVDVTIVHRRDTLKAQDVLIQNLVQNNIPILFNTEVKEIQGEHYVKQAVLYNNAKDETFELAVDGVFMAIGYDPTNELAQKFGLELTEEGFIKHDNYHTNIPGIYTAGDVAGGYKQIVTAAGHGSEAAIVIFEDLINPYWK
;
A
#
# COMPACT_ATOMS: atom_id res chain seq x y z
N MET A 1 35.38 38.19 9.65
CA MET A 1 33.97 37.97 9.31
C MET A 1 33.65 38.31 7.85
N ALA A 2 33.86 39.55 7.35
CA ALA A 2 33.65 39.89 5.93
C ALA A 2 34.55 39.07 4.98
N ASN A 3 35.87 38.99 5.24
CA ASN A 3 36.82 38.21 4.45
C ASN A 3 36.56 36.69 4.41
N GLU A 4 35.96 36.12 5.43
CA GLU A 4 35.64 34.68 5.45
C GLU A 4 34.36 34.38 4.66
N GLN A 5 33.39 35.27 4.67
CA GLN A 5 32.18 35.16 3.85
C GLN A 5 32.49 35.31 2.36
N ASP A 6 33.37 36.26 1.99
CA ASP A 6 33.80 36.43 0.61
C ASP A 6 34.56 35.20 0.09
N ALA A 7 35.45 34.63 0.91
CA ALA A 7 36.18 33.42 0.54
C ALA A 7 35.26 32.17 0.41
N GLN A 8 34.24 32.04 1.25
CA GLN A 8 33.25 30.98 1.15
C GLN A 8 32.39 31.13 -0.10
N MET A 9 31.98 32.34 -0.45
CA MET A 9 31.22 32.60 -1.67
C MET A 9 32.05 32.30 -2.93
N GLU A 10 33.31 32.71 -2.97
CA GLU A 10 34.21 32.38 -4.08
C GLU A 10 34.43 30.86 -4.23
N GLN A 11 34.56 30.14 -3.13
CA GLN A 11 34.68 28.68 -3.16
C GLN A 11 33.41 28.02 -3.69
N ALA A 12 32.23 28.42 -3.21
CA ALA A 12 30.94 27.90 -3.68
C ALA A 12 30.74 28.18 -5.20
N GLN A 13 31.13 29.38 -5.65
CA GLN A 13 31.05 29.73 -7.07
C GLN A 13 31.97 28.82 -7.91
N ARG A 14 33.20 28.58 -7.49
CA ARG A 14 34.14 27.68 -8.19
C ARG A 14 33.64 26.23 -8.24
N GLU A 15 32.95 25.77 -7.19
CA GLU A 15 32.34 24.43 -7.17
C GLU A 15 31.17 24.35 -8.15
N LEU A 16 30.32 25.37 -8.20
CA LEU A 16 29.24 25.47 -9.19
C LEU A 16 29.80 25.53 -10.63
N GLU A 17 30.81 26.34 -10.90
CA GLU A 17 31.45 26.40 -12.22
C GLU A 17 31.97 25.04 -12.69
N LYS A 18 32.55 24.23 -11.76
CA LYS A 18 33.00 22.86 -12.09
C LYS A 18 31.82 21.94 -12.42
N LEU A 19 30.69 22.04 -11.71
CA LEU A 19 29.50 21.26 -12.00
C LEU A 19 28.96 21.57 -13.41
N PHE A 20 28.94 22.87 -13.77
CA PHE A 20 28.44 23.34 -15.07
C PHE A 20 29.40 23.04 -16.23
N GLN A 21 30.71 22.81 -15.98
CA GLN A 21 31.66 22.36 -17.00
C GLN A 21 31.30 20.99 -17.61
N ASN A 22 30.56 20.16 -16.89
CA ASN A 22 30.12 18.84 -17.35
C ASN A 22 28.85 18.88 -18.21
N ILE A 23 28.23 20.04 -18.39
CA ILE A 23 27.05 20.20 -19.25
C ILE A 23 27.46 20.12 -20.72
N GLN A 24 26.94 19.11 -21.41
CA GLN A 24 27.26 18.85 -22.81
C GLN A 24 26.26 19.49 -23.78
N ASN A 25 24.98 19.56 -23.38
CA ASN A 25 23.89 20.00 -24.23
C ASN A 25 23.44 21.42 -23.90
N GLU A 26 22.90 22.10 -24.90
CA GLU A 26 22.24 23.39 -24.71
C GLU A 26 20.96 23.26 -23.88
N ILE A 27 20.70 24.24 -23.03
CA ILE A 27 19.52 24.33 -22.17
C ILE A 27 18.76 25.60 -22.55
N PRO A 28 17.88 25.56 -23.55
CA PRO A 28 17.00 26.69 -23.83
C PRO A 28 15.96 26.86 -22.74
N VAL A 29 15.91 28.06 -22.15
CA VAL A 29 14.95 28.43 -21.12
C VAL A 29 14.05 29.53 -21.69
N PHE A 30 12.74 29.34 -21.60
CA PHE A 30 11.72 30.27 -22.01
C PHE A 30 11.00 30.78 -20.78
N LEU A 31 11.21 32.07 -20.46
CA LEU A 31 10.55 32.71 -19.33
C LEU A 31 9.30 33.45 -19.82
N PHE A 32 8.15 33.11 -19.30
CA PHE A 32 6.88 33.81 -19.50
C PHE A 32 6.56 34.63 -18.25
N ALA A 33 6.56 35.95 -18.39
CA ALA A 33 6.30 36.86 -17.28
C ALA A 33 5.38 38.00 -17.74
N GLN A 34 4.30 38.21 -17.02
CA GLN A 34 3.32 39.26 -17.28
C GLN A 34 3.51 40.38 -16.25
N PRO A 35 3.87 41.61 -16.68
CA PRO A 35 3.97 42.75 -15.77
C PRO A 35 2.67 42.97 -14.96
N GLY A 36 2.82 43.24 -13.67
CA GLY A 36 1.69 43.42 -12.76
C GLY A 36 1.13 42.13 -12.18
N ILE A 37 1.67 40.96 -12.57
CA ILE A 37 1.31 39.67 -12.01
C ILE A 37 2.56 39.03 -11.42
N ASN A 38 2.61 38.86 -10.09
CA ASN A 38 3.73 38.23 -9.39
C ASN A 38 5.11 38.82 -9.72
N ASP A 39 5.21 40.14 -9.81
CA ASP A 39 6.44 40.85 -10.25
C ASP A 39 7.65 40.45 -9.38
N VAL A 40 7.45 40.26 -8.07
CA VAL A 40 8.53 39.84 -7.16
C VAL A 40 9.13 38.50 -7.58
N PHE A 41 8.30 37.52 -7.94
CA PHE A 41 8.75 36.20 -8.42
C PHE A 41 9.35 36.32 -9.83
N SER A 42 8.78 37.17 -10.70
CA SER A 42 9.30 37.41 -12.04
C SER A 42 10.70 38.00 -12.01
N ASP A 43 10.96 38.96 -11.12
CA ASP A 43 12.27 39.56 -10.94
C ASP A 43 13.29 38.61 -10.35
N ALA A 44 12.85 37.78 -9.37
CA ALA A 44 13.68 36.73 -8.79
C ALA A 44 14.07 35.65 -9.83
N ALA A 45 13.12 35.24 -10.68
CA ALA A 45 13.40 34.30 -11.77
C ALA A 45 14.43 34.88 -12.77
N ARG A 46 14.27 36.14 -13.16
CA ARG A 46 15.25 36.85 -14.03
C ARG A 46 16.63 36.92 -13.40
N GLN A 47 16.69 37.23 -12.10
CA GLN A 47 17.96 37.33 -11.38
C GLN A 47 18.65 35.96 -11.27
N GLY A 48 17.92 34.90 -10.91
CA GLY A 48 18.43 33.54 -10.87
C GLY A 48 18.94 33.06 -12.22
N LEU A 49 18.17 33.26 -13.30
CA LEU A 49 18.59 32.87 -14.64
C LEU A 49 19.83 33.65 -15.13
N ARG A 50 19.95 34.93 -14.78
CA ARG A 50 21.18 35.72 -15.08
C ARG A 50 22.39 35.14 -14.34
N PHE A 51 22.24 34.72 -13.09
CA PHE A 51 23.31 34.12 -12.31
C PHE A 51 23.77 32.80 -12.97
N PHE A 52 22.86 31.86 -13.28
CA PHE A 52 23.22 30.59 -13.91
C PHE A 52 23.88 30.79 -15.30
N ARG A 53 23.46 31.77 -16.07
CA ARG A 53 24.08 32.11 -17.36
C ARG A 53 25.52 32.66 -17.23
N GLN A 54 25.93 33.13 -16.07
CA GLN A 54 27.33 33.52 -15.81
C GLN A 54 28.23 32.32 -15.60
N LEU A 55 27.64 31.15 -15.18
CA LEU A 55 28.37 29.91 -14.91
C LEU A 55 28.61 29.08 -16.17
N THR A 56 27.79 29.24 -17.21
CA THR A 56 27.87 28.48 -18.46
C THR A 56 27.22 29.19 -19.62
N ASP A 57 27.80 29.05 -20.82
CA ASP A 57 27.25 29.53 -22.09
C ASP A 57 26.14 28.61 -22.67
N LYS A 58 25.96 27.46 -22.07
CA LYS A 58 24.96 26.46 -22.50
C LYS A 58 23.50 26.89 -22.20
N ILE A 59 23.27 27.81 -21.28
CA ILE A 59 21.93 28.27 -20.95
C ILE A 59 21.56 29.46 -21.82
N THR A 60 20.59 29.30 -22.70
CA THR A 60 19.99 30.37 -23.50
C THR A 60 18.66 30.80 -22.90
N LEU A 61 18.39 32.12 -22.87
CA LEU A 61 17.17 32.67 -22.31
C LEU A 61 16.40 33.46 -23.36
N LYS A 62 15.12 33.12 -23.50
CA LYS A 62 14.13 33.92 -24.24
C LYS A 62 13.01 34.32 -23.28
N GLU A 63 12.59 35.57 -23.33
CA GLU A 63 11.53 36.08 -22.46
C GLU A 63 10.34 36.55 -23.28
N TYR A 64 9.14 36.19 -22.81
CA TYR A 64 7.86 36.47 -23.45
C TYR A 64 6.83 36.87 -22.39
N ASN A 65 5.73 37.49 -22.84
CA ASN A 65 4.55 37.72 -22.01
C ASN A 65 3.51 36.59 -22.24
N LEU A 66 2.49 36.52 -21.41
CA LEU A 66 1.45 35.50 -21.51
C LEU A 66 0.56 35.62 -22.76
N SER A 67 0.60 36.72 -23.49
CA SER A 67 -0.14 36.91 -24.76
C SER A 67 0.60 36.36 -25.98
N HIS A 68 1.85 35.90 -25.82
CA HIS A 68 2.64 35.33 -26.92
C HIS A 68 2.05 33.98 -27.38
N GLU A 69 2.14 33.68 -28.68
CA GLU A 69 1.60 32.47 -29.29
C GLU A 69 2.13 31.18 -28.63
N LEU A 70 3.40 31.16 -28.22
CA LEU A 70 3.98 30.02 -27.50
C LEU A 70 3.34 29.77 -26.12
N ALA A 71 2.82 30.83 -25.47
CA ALA A 71 2.11 30.65 -24.20
C ALA A 71 0.81 29.87 -24.41
N GLN A 72 0.09 30.11 -25.51
CA GLN A 72 -1.10 29.34 -25.87
C GLN A 72 -0.74 27.92 -26.30
N GLN A 73 0.32 27.78 -27.10
CA GLN A 73 0.76 26.46 -27.58
C GLN A 73 1.20 25.52 -26.44
N TRP A 74 1.83 26.05 -25.40
CA TRP A 74 2.34 25.29 -24.26
C TRP A 74 1.44 25.37 -23.01
N GLU A 75 0.23 25.90 -23.16
CA GLU A 75 -0.79 26.02 -22.10
C GLU A 75 -0.29 26.76 -20.85
N ILE A 76 0.51 27.86 -21.07
CA ILE A 76 1.06 28.66 -19.98
C ILE A 76 0.02 29.62 -19.46
N HIS A 77 -0.41 29.45 -18.21
CA HIS A 77 -1.44 30.27 -17.56
C HIS A 77 -0.92 31.04 -16.34
N SER A 78 0.26 30.74 -15.82
CA SER A 78 0.86 31.34 -14.63
C SER A 78 2.02 32.25 -14.97
N SER A 79 2.22 33.32 -14.17
CA SER A 79 3.34 34.25 -14.27
C SER A 79 4.08 34.33 -12.92
N PRO A 80 5.41 34.16 -12.86
CA PRO A 80 6.25 33.67 -13.95
C PRO A 80 6.14 32.16 -14.16
N THR A 81 6.33 31.73 -15.40
CA THR A 81 6.54 30.32 -15.74
C THR A 81 7.80 30.18 -16.59
N MET A 82 8.67 29.25 -16.24
CA MET A 82 9.85 28.88 -17.02
C MET A 82 9.63 27.50 -17.67
N VAL A 83 9.80 27.43 -18.99
CA VAL A 83 9.78 26.17 -19.76
C VAL A 83 11.21 25.80 -20.09
N LEU A 84 11.61 24.61 -19.71
CA LEU A 84 13.01 24.15 -19.78
C LEU A 84 13.18 23.14 -20.91
N ALA A 85 14.03 23.48 -21.90
CA ALA A 85 14.39 22.63 -23.03
C ALA A 85 13.19 21.95 -23.73
N PRO A 86 12.16 22.71 -24.17
CA PRO A 86 10.87 22.18 -24.65
C PRO A 86 10.96 21.27 -25.88
N ASP A 87 12.03 21.38 -26.66
CA ASP A 87 12.24 20.50 -27.83
C ASP A 87 12.62 19.07 -27.44
N THR A 88 12.97 18.84 -26.16
CA THR A 88 13.42 17.54 -25.66
C THR A 88 12.60 17.04 -24.49
N PHE A 89 12.20 17.94 -23.59
CA PHE A 89 11.52 17.59 -22.34
C PHE A 89 10.25 18.41 -22.15
N GLN A 90 9.29 17.88 -21.41
CA GLN A 90 8.06 18.57 -21.02
C GLN A 90 8.17 19.00 -19.55
N ILE A 91 9.01 20.02 -19.28
CA ILE A 91 9.28 20.50 -17.92
C ILE A 91 8.93 21.97 -17.81
N GLN A 92 8.02 22.27 -16.89
CA GLN A 92 7.61 23.63 -16.56
C GLN A 92 7.87 23.94 -15.09
N TRP A 93 8.24 25.18 -14.80
CA TRP A 93 8.43 25.70 -13.46
C TRP A 93 7.55 26.93 -13.26
N LEU A 94 6.55 26.83 -12.40
CA LEU A 94 5.57 27.88 -12.10
C LEU A 94 5.96 28.60 -10.80
N GLY A 95 6.60 29.73 -10.92
CA GLY A 95 7.18 30.52 -9.83
C GLY A 95 8.63 30.89 -10.07
N ALA A 96 9.38 31.12 -9.01
CA ALA A 96 10.80 31.45 -9.07
C ALA A 96 11.61 30.50 -8.14
N PRO A 97 12.83 30.09 -8.56
CA PRO A 97 13.65 29.19 -7.76
C PRO A 97 14.30 29.91 -6.58
N LEU A 98 13.52 30.19 -5.54
CA LEU A 98 13.94 30.84 -4.31
C LEU A 98 14.25 29.82 -3.21
N GLY A 99 15.15 30.13 -2.29
CA GLY A 99 15.48 29.29 -1.14
C GLY A 99 15.85 27.87 -1.55
N GLU A 100 15.20 26.86 -0.96
CA GLU A 100 15.39 25.44 -1.29
C GLU A 100 15.06 25.09 -2.74
N GLU A 101 14.17 25.86 -3.40
CA GLU A 101 13.85 25.67 -4.81
C GLU A 101 15.00 26.00 -5.74
N GLY A 102 15.89 26.92 -5.35
CA GLY A 102 17.11 27.21 -6.10
C GLY A 102 18.01 25.99 -6.26
N ARG A 103 18.03 25.13 -5.26
CA ARG A 103 18.77 23.86 -5.28
C ARG A 103 18.12 22.86 -6.22
N ILE A 104 16.79 22.78 -6.24
CA ILE A 104 16.06 21.93 -7.19
C ILE A 104 16.30 22.40 -8.63
N PHE A 105 16.25 23.71 -8.85
CA PHE A 105 16.45 24.30 -10.18
C PHE A 105 17.86 24.04 -10.71
N LEU A 106 18.87 24.16 -9.86
CA LEU A 106 20.24 23.77 -10.20
C LEU A 106 20.32 22.32 -10.68
N GLU A 107 19.73 21.37 -9.93
CA GLU A 107 19.68 19.96 -10.33
C GLU A 107 18.93 19.77 -11.65
N ALA A 108 17.81 20.46 -11.86
CA ALA A 108 17.08 20.41 -13.13
C ALA A 108 17.98 20.81 -14.31
N LEU A 109 18.75 21.90 -14.19
CA LEU A 109 19.68 22.34 -15.21
C LEU A 109 20.79 21.30 -15.48
N LEU A 110 21.32 20.66 -14.43
CA LEU A 110 22.36 19.62 -14.55
C LEU A 110 21.81 18.35 -15.22
N LEU A 111 20.63 17.89 -14.85
CA LEU A 111 19.97 16.72 -15.45
C LEU A 111 19.64 16.97 -16.93
N ILE A 112 19.04 18.14 -17.25
CA ILE A 112 18.71 18.53 -18.62
C ILE A 112 19.99 18.65 -19.48
N GLY A 113 21.02 19.28 -18.93
CA GLY A 113 22.28 19.51 -19.63
C GLY A 113 23.11 18.26 -19.87
N SER A 114 23.03 17.25 -18.99
CA SER A 114 23.66 15.94 -19.20
C SER A 114 22.80 14.99 -20.04
N ARG A 115 21.49 15.17 -20.07
CA ARG A 115 20.48 14.24 -20.61
C ARG A 115 20.53 12.86 -19.96
N GLU A 116 20.94 12.80 -18.70
CA GLU A 116 21.01 11.58 -17.91
C GLU A 116 20.08 11.73 -16.70
N SER A 117 19.16 10.80 -16.52
CA SER A 117 18.21 10.82 -15.40
C SER A 117 18.85 10.55 -14.05
N ARG A 118 19.98 9.80 -14.04
CA ARG A 118 20.68 9.33 -12.84
C ARG A 118 19.76 8.55 -11.90
N LEU A 119 18.77 7.85 -12.46
CA LEU A 119 17.94 6.93 -11.70
C LEU A 119 18.75 5.71 -11.25
N THR A 120 18.40 5.15 -10.10
CA THR A 120 18.98 3.87 -9.65
C THR A 120 18.62 2.74 -10.63
N PRO A 121 19.41 1.65 -10.68
CA PRO A 121 19.09 0.50 -11.55
C PRO A 121 17.67 -0.06 -11.32
N GLN A 122 17.19 -0.06 -10.07
CA GLN A 122 15.85 -0.50 -9.70
C GLN A 122 14.77 0.45 -10.24
N SER A 123 14.97 1.76 -10.09
CA SER A 123 14.07 2.78 -10.64
C SER A 123 14.06 2.75 -12.18
N LEU A 124 15.22 2.55 -12.82
CA LEU A 124 15.32 2.37 -14.28
C LEU A 124 14.54 1.16 -14.78
N GLN A 125 14.53 0.07 -14.02
CA GLN A 125 13.74 -1.11 -14.36
C GLN A 125 12.23 -0.83 -14.17
N ALA A 126 11.84 -0.23 -13.05
CA ALA A 126 10.45 0.05 -12.73
C ALA A 126 9.80 1.05 -13.72
N ILE A 127 10.53 2.12 -14.10
CA ILE A 127 9.97 3.16 -14.98
C ILE A 127 9.72 2.67 -16.43
N LYS A 128 10.35 1.56 -16.84
CA LYS A 128 10.07 0.92 -18.14
C LYS A 128 8.67 0.34 -18.25
N HIS A 129 8.01 0.08 -17.12
CA HIS A 129 6.64 -0.42 -17.08
C HIS A 129 5.60 0.66 -17.41
N LEU A 130 5.97 1.95 -17.38
CA LEU A 130 5.09 3.03 -17.80
C LEU A 130 4.69 2.84 -19.27
N ASP A 131 3.39 2.70 -19.51
CA ASP A 131 2.78 2.43 -20.80
C ASP A 131 1.85 3.56 -21.29
N SER A 132 1.62 4.58 -20.45
CA SER A 132 0.69 5.69 -20.72
C SER A 132 1.20 7.00 -20.13
N PRO A 133 0.79 8.17 -20.69
CA PRO A 133 1.25 9.47 -20.24
C PRO A 133 0.99 9.77 -18.75
N ARG A 134 1.92 10.46 -18.13
CA ARG A 134 1.88 10.96 -16.75
C ARG A 134 2.14 12.46 -16.71
N GLU A 135 1.10 13.23 -16.43
CA GLU A 135 1.19 14.66 -16.18
C GLU A 135 1.44 14.89 -14.69
N VAL A 136 2.70 15.13 -14.32
CA VAL A 136 3.12 15.20 -12.92
C VAL A 136 3.15 16.65 -12.45
N LYS A 137 2.42 16.97 -11.38
CA LYS A 137 2.42 18.26 -10.70
C LYS A 137 3.03 18.11 -9.31
N VAL A 138 4.14 18.80 -9.05
CA VAL A 138 4.79 18.79 -7.72
C VAL A 138 4.64 20.15 -7.08
N PHE A 139 3.84 20.23 -6.03
CA PHE A 139 3.66 21.43 -5.23
C PHE A 139 4.81 21.58 -4.24
N VAL A 140 5.47 22.72 -4.27
CA VAL A 140 6.68 23.04 -3.51
C VAL A 140 6.58 24.40 -2.82
N SER A 141 7.54 24.71 -1.95
CA SER A 141 7.71 26.02 -1.32
C SER A 141 9.18 26.28 -1.04
N ALA A 142 9.60 27.52 -1.18
CA ALA A 142 10.97 27.97 -0.94
C ALA A 142 11.55 27.62 0.45
N SER A 143 10.71 27.44 1.46
CA SER A 143 11.11 27.09 2.84
C SER A 143 11.02 25.59 3.17
N CYS A 144 10.62 24.75 2.23
CA CYS A 144 10.36 23.32 2.47
C CYS A 144 11.64 22.49 2.30
N PRO A 145 12.20 21.88 3.36
CA PRO A 145 13.45 21.10 3.28
C PRO A 145 13.28 19.73 2.60
N TYR A 146 12.06 19.24 2.45
CA TYR A 146 11.73 17.95 1.83
C TYR A 146 11.33 18.07 0.35
N CYS A 147 10.98 19.27 -0.11
CA CYS A 147 10.56 19.53 -1.48
C CYS A 147 11.66 19.20 -2.51
N PRO A 148 12.96 19.45 -2.26
CA PRO A 148 14.01 19.11 -3.22
C PRO A 148 14.03 17.66 -3.63
N GLN A 149 13.90 16.72 -2.68
CA GLN A 149 13.91 15.30 -2.99
C GLN A 149 12.73 14.88 -3.87
N GLN A 150 11.54 15.36 -3.56
CA GLN A 150 10.34 14.98 -4.31
C GLN A 150 10.34 15.54 -5.73
N ALA A 151 10.71 16.82 -5.89
CA ALA A 151 10.83 17.46 -7.20
C ALA A 151 11.94 16.81 -8.06
N GLN A 152 13.07 16.45 -7.44
CA GLN A 152 14.15 15.73 -8.12
C GLN A 152 13.70 14.37 -8.65
N ASN A 153 12.89 13.61 -7.89
CA ASN A 153 12.34 12.35 -8.36
C ASN A 153 11.46 12.55 -9.62
N ALA A 154 10.61 13.57 -9.63
CA ALA A 154 9.77 13.88 -10.79
C ALA A 154 10.61 14.31 -12.00
N LEU A 155 11.61 15.18 -11.80
CA LEU A 155 12.52 15.62 -12.86
C LEU A 155 13.30 14.45 -13.47
N LYS A 156 13.83 13.54 -12.65
CA LYS A 156 14.51 12.34 -13.11
C LYS A 156 13.59 11.44 -13.96
N ALA A 157 12.33 11.29 -13.55
CA ALA A 157 11.34 10.52 -14.32
C ALA A 157 11.07 11.18 -15.69
N ALA A 158 10.93 12.51 -15.76
CA ALA A 158 10.75 13.23 -17.02
C ALA A 158 11.96 13.17 -17.94
N ILE A 159 13.17 13.18 -17.40
CA ILE A 159 14.41 13.02 -18.18
C ILE A 159 14.53 11.60 -18.74
N GLU A 160 14.14 10.55 -17.98
CA GLU A 160 14.20 9.16 -18.42
C GLU A 160 13.12 8.84 -19.45
N ARG A 161 11.91 9.38 -19.27
CA ARG A 161 10.75 9.09 -20.12
C ARG A 161 10.13 10.40 -20.67
N PRO A 162 10.89 11.17 -21.47
CA PRO A 162 10.39 12.42 -22.04
C PRO A 162 9.20 12.23 -23.01
N ASP A 163 9.01 11.00 -23.47
CA ASP A 163 7.89 10.56 -24.29
C ASP A 163 6.56 10.40 -23.51
N LEU A 164 6.64 10.14 -22.21
CA LEU A 164 5.46 9.82 -21.37
C LEU A 164 5.32 10.69 -20.13
N VAL A 165 6.37 11.34 -19.65
CA VAL A 165 6.32 12.09 -18.38
C VAL A 165 6.51 13.56 -18.61
N SER A 166 5.49 14.36 -18.31
CA SER A 166 5.58 15.82 -18.19
C SER A 166 5.61 16.23 -16.72
N VAL A 167 6.31 17.31 -16.39
CA VAL A 167 6.45 17.79 -15.01
C VAL A 167 6.20 19.28 -14.91
N GLU A 168 5.34 19.66 -13.98
CA GLU A 168 5.16 21.02 -13.48
C GLU A 168 5.65 21.11 -12.03
N ILE A 169 6.68 21.91 -11.76
CA ILE A 169 7.08 22.29 -10.40
C ILE A 169 6.34 23.59 -10.06
N ILE A 170 5.50 23.53 -9.02
CA ILE A 170 4.53 24.60 -8.71
C ILE A 170 4.84 25.17 -7.33
N ASP A 171 5.37 26.40 -7.29
CA ASP A 171 5.50 27.15 -6.04
C ASP A 171 4.11 27.59 -5.57
N ILE A 172 3.69 27.13 -4.39
CA ILE A 172 2.35 27.42 -3.82
C ILE A 172 2.18 28.90 -3.46
N GLN A 173 3.26 29.65 -3.21
CA GLN A 173 3.19 31.08 -2.89
C GLN A 173 3.00 31.92 -4.16
N ALA A 174 3.61 31.50 -5.26
CA ALA A 174 3.41 32.14 -6.56
C ALA A 174 2.08 31.72 -7.22
N ASN A 175 1.51 30.57 -6.85
CA ASN A 175 0.32 29.98 -7.46
C ASN A 175 -0.73 29.55 -6.42
N PRO A 176 -1.26 30.48 -5.59
CA PRO A 176 -2.18 30.12 -4.50
C PRO A 176 -3.50 29.51 -5.00
N GLU A 177 -3.99 29.93 -6.17
CA GLU A 177 -5.22 29.39 -6.76
C GLU A 177 -5.07 27.91 -7.17
N LEU A 178 -3.90 27.53 -7.72
CA LEU A 178 -3.59 26.13 -8.01
C LEU A 178 -3.43 25.33 -6.73
N ALA A 179 -2.75 25.88 -5.71
CA ALA A 179 -2.61 25.22 -4.42
C ALA A 179 -3.97 24.96 -3.75
N GLU A 180 -4.92 25.90 -3.85
CA GLU A 180 -6.29 25.72 -3.34
C GLU A 180 -7.05 24.67 -4.16
N LYS A 181 -7.00 24.73 -5.49
CA LYS A 181 -7.66 23.76 -6.39
C LYS A 181 -7.28 22.32 -6.08
N TYR A 182 -6.00 22.06 -5.79
CA TYR A 182 -5.47 20.74 -5.49
C TYR A 182 -5.40 20.44 -3.98
N ALA A 183 -5.94 21.31 -3.12
CA ALA A 183 -5.84 21.20 -1.67
C ALA A 183 -4.39 20.99 -1.17
N ALA A 184 -3.41 21.59 -1.86
CA ALA A 184 -1.98 21.45 -1.57
C ALA A 184 -1.55 22.40 -0.43
N GLN A 185 -2.11 22.22 0.77
CA GLN A 185 -1.80 23.01 1.97
C GLN A 185 -0.51 22.57 2.66
N SER A 186 -0.09 21.34 2.46
CA SER A 186 1.19 20.78 2.93
C SER A 186 2.05 20.39 1.75
N VAL A 187 3.35 20.71 1.79
CA VAL A 187 4.30 20.43 0.72
C VAL A 187 5.48 19.57 1.21
N PRO A 188 6.07 18.71 0.35
CA PRO A 188 5.69 18.49 -1.04
C PRO A 188 4.41 17.65 -1.17
N GLN A 189 3.64 17.92 -2.21
CA GLN A 189 2.49 17.11 -2.62
C GLN A 189 2.58 16.86 -4.12
N THR A 190 2.34 15.62 -4.56
CA THR A 190 2.51 15.23 -5.96
C THR A 190 1.25 14.60 -6.50
N TYR A 191 0.82 15.12 -7.63
CA TYR A 191 -0.28 14.56 -8.43
C TYR A 191 0.26 14.04 -9.76
N ALA A 192 -0.32 12.96 -10.26
CA ALA A 192 -0.14 12.51 -11.64
C ALA A 192 -1.52 12.34 -12.26
N ASN A 193 -1.76 12.96 -13.43
CA ASN A 193 -3.07 12.98 -14.10
C ASN A 193 -4.20 13.34 -13.12
N ASP A 194 -3.98 14.36 -12.28
CA ASP A 194 -4.87 14.85 -11.22
C ASP A 194 -5.17 13.87 -10.06
N VAL A 195 -4.50 12.71 -10.01
CA VAL A 195 -4.56 11.76 -8.89
C VAL A 195 -3.43 12.04 -7.91
N LEU A 196 -3.73 12.15 -6.61
CA LEU A 196 -2.72 12.29 -5.56
C LEU A 196 -1.88 11.01 -5.42
N ILE A 197 -0.61 11.06 -5.83
CA ILE A 197 0.30 9.91 -5.80
C ILE A 197 1.34 9.99 -4.69
N ALA A 198 1.56 11.16 -4.09
CA ALA A 198 2.45 11.32 -2.94
C ALA A 198 2.08 12.51 -2.07
N GLN A 199 2.14 12.31 -0.76
CA GLN A 199 2.04 13.35 0.27
C GLN A 199 3.28 13.28 1.16
N GLY A 200 4.16 14.30 1.07
CA GLY A 200 5.52 14.26 1.62
C GLY A 200 6.55 13.76 0.60
N ALA A 201 7.82 13.78 0.99
CA ALA A 201 8.91 13.25 0.17
C ALA A 201 8.96 11.72 0.23
N GLN A 202 9.17 11.10 -0.91
CA GLN A 202 9.37 9.66 -1.06
C GLN A 202 10.82 9.35 -1.44
N THR A 203 11.26 8.11 -1.23
CA THR A 203 12.47 7.62 -1.89
C THR A 203 12.23 7.56 -3.40
N GLU A 204 13.29 7.53 -4.19
CA GLU A 204 13.19 7.51 -5.65
C GLU A 204 12.38 6.32 -6.15
N GLU A 205 12.68 5.13 -5.64
CA GLU A 205 12.01 3.88 -6.02
C GLU A 205 10.52 3.91 -5.68
N LEU A 206 10.19 4.44 -4.51
CA LEU A 206 8.81 4.55 -4.06
C LEU A 206 8.01 5.55 -4.90
N PHE A 207 8.65 6.67 -5.29
CA PHE A 207 8.05 7.64 -6.19
C PHE A 207 7.74 7.02 -7.55
N ILE A 208 8.70 6.30 -8.15
CA ILE A 208 8.50 5.63 -9.44
C ILE A 208 7.38 4.58 -9.35
N ALA A 209 7.32 3.82 -8.26
CA ALA A 209 6.22 2.87 -8.04
C ALA A 209 4.86 3.57 -7.90
N SER A 210 4.79 4.72 -7.21
CA SER A 210 3.57 5.51 -7.09
C SER A 210 3.13 6.08 -8.45
N LEU A 211 4.09 6.52 -9.25
CA LEU A 211 3.86 7.04 -10.61
C LEU A 211 3.34 5.95 -11.56
N ASP A 212 3.88 4.74 -11.46
CA ASP A 212 3.44 3.58 -12.25
C ASP A 212 2.01 3.17 -11.90
N LYS A 213 1.73 3.00 -10.60
CA LYS A 213 0.43 2.53 -10.09
C LYS A 213 -0.66 3.60 -10.05
N MET A 214 -0.33 4.87 -10.27
CA MET A 214 -1.26 6.00 -10.16
C MET A 214 -1.96 6.06 -8.79
N GLU A 215 -1.24 5.68 -7.73
CA GLU A 215 -1.72 5.71 -6.34
C GLU A 215 -0.54 5.87 -5.38
N GLN A 216 -0.80 6.38 -4.19
CA GLN A 216 0.23 6.54 -3.18
C GLN A 216 0.75 5.18 -2.70
N GLN A 217 1.99 4.85 -3.05
CA GLN A 217 2.68 3.69 -2.54
C GLN A 217 3.42 4.04 -1.25
N THR A 218 3.43 3.12 -0.30
CA THR A 218 4.10 3.23 1.00
C THR A 218 5.23 2.23 1.14
N VAL A 219 5.27 1.24 0.24
CA VAL A 219 6.30 0.20 0.21
C VAL A 219 6.73 -0.03 -1.24
N PHE A 220 8.03 -0.06 -1.48
CA PHE A 220 8.61 -0.47 -2.76
C PHE A 220 9.13 -1.91 -2.65
N ILE A 221 8.70 -2.77 -3.58
CA ILE A 221 9.13 -4.16 -3.66
C ILE A 221 9.91 -4.32 -4.96
N PRO A 222 11.23 -4.61 -4.89
CA PRO A 222 12.04 -4.82 -6.09
C PRO A 222 11.50 -5.99 -6.92
N ASP A 223 11.31 -5.79 -8.21
CA ASP A 223 10.99 -6.90 -9.13
C ASP A 223 12.23 -7.73 -9.41
N SER A 224 12.04 -8.98 -9.76
CA SER A 224 13.11 -9.91 -10.10
C SER A 224 12.82 -10.59 -11.44
N GLU A 225 13.79 -10.60 -12.33
CA GLU A 225 13.71 -11.28 -13.63
C GLU A 225 14.12 -12.74 -13.56
N GLU A 226 14.61 -13.23 -12.42
CA GLU A 226 15.03 -14.61 -12.25
C GLU A 226 13.89 -15.58 -12.57
N LYS A 227 14.15 -16.56 -13.43
CA LYS A 227 13.18 -17.60 -13.83
C LYS A 227 13.26 -18.84 -12.97
N GLU A 228 14.40 -19.10 -12.36
CA GLU A 228 14.64 -20.19 -11.43
C GLU A 228 15.35 -19.67 -10.19
N VAL A 229 14.84 -19.97 -9.02
CA VAL A 229 15.33 -19.48 -7.72
C VAL A 229 15.62 -20.66 -6.81
N GLU A 230 16.84 -20.76 -6.31
CA GLU A 230 17.26 -21.74 -5.31
C GLU A 230 17.09 -21.16 -3.90
N THR A 231 16.38 -21.87 -3.03
CA THR A 231 16.07 -21.40 -1.68
C THR A 231 15.94 -22.58 -0.68
N ASP A 232 15.92 -22.33 0.62
CA ASP A 232 15.65 -23.35 1.64
C ASP A 232 14.18 -23.45 1.97
N LEU A 233 13.46 -22.32 1.90
CA LEU A 233 12.05 -22.22 2.25
C LEU A 233 11.30 -21.33 1.27
N VAL A 234 10.22 -21.85 0.69
CA VAL A 234 9.20 -21.08 -0.01
C VAL A 234 7.98 -20.90 0.88
N ILE A 235 7.60 -19.67 1.16
CA ILE A 235 6.40 -19.32 1.91
C ILE A 235 5.32 -18.90 0.92
N ILE A 236 4.17 -19.56 0.95
CA ILE A 236 3.03 -19.29 0.07
C ILE A 236 1.97 -18.52 0.86
N GLY A 237 1.86 -17.22 0.56
CA GLY A 237 0.99 -16.26 1.20
C GLY A 237 1.75 -15.16 1.94
N GLY A 238 1.51 -13.91 1.54
CA GLY A 238 2.12 -12.68 2.09
C GLY A 238 1.28 -12.01 3.17
N GLY A 239 0.46 -12.79 3.93
CA GLY A 239 -0.26 -12.32 5.11
C GLY A 239 0.63 -12.26 6.35
N PRO A 240 0.08 -11.89 7.53
CA PRO A 240 0.86 -11.78 8.78
C PRO A 240 1.65 -13.03 9.13
N ALA A 241 1.09 -14.23 8.88
CA ALA A 241 1.78 -15.50 9.13
C ALA A 241 3.00 -15.67 8.21
N GLY A 242 2.82 -15.45 6.90
CA GLY A 242 3.91 -15.60 5.94
C GLY A 242 5.02 -14.56 6.11
N LEU A 243 4.66 -13.29 6.34
CA LEU A 243 5.64 -12.22 6.60
C LEU A 243 6.44 -12.48 7.87
N SER A 244 5.77 -12.89 8.96
CA SER A 244 6.43 -13.23 10.21
C SER A 244 7.34 -14.46 10.05
N ALA A 245 6.86 -15.51 9.38
CA ALA A 245 7.66 -16.69 9.08
C ALA A 245 8.91 -16.34 8.26
N GLY A 246 8.79 -15.48 7.26
CA GLY A 246 9.90 -15.01 6.45
C GLY A 246 11.01 -14.35 7.27
N ILE A 247 10.63 -13.43 8.15
CA ILE A 247 11.56 -12.75 9.07
C ILE A 247 12.29 -13.77 9.95
N TYR A 248 11.56 -14.67 10.64
CA TYR A 248 12.14 -15.63 11.58
C TYR A 248 13.01 -16.67 10.88
N ALA A 249 12.59 -17.19 9.73
CA ALA A 249 13.37 -18.17 8.95
C ALA A 249 14.69 -17.55 8.45
N ALA A 250 14.63 -16.36 7.87
CA ALA A 250 15.84 -15.67 7.39
C ALA A 250 16.79 -15.30 8.53
N ARG A 251 16.27 -14.85 9.68
CA ARG A 251 17.07 -14.57 10.88
C ARG A 251 17.72 -15.84 11.47
N SER A 252 17.13 -17.02 11.23
CA SER A 252 17.73 -18.31 11.56
C SER A 252 18.75 -18.79 10.50
N GLY A 253 19.00 -18.01 9.45
CA GLY A 253 19.99 -18.28 8.40
C GLY A 253 19.46 -19.09 7.22
N LEU A 254 18.13 -19.28 7.10
CA LEU A 254 17.51 -19.93 5.94
C LEU A 254 17.37 -18.93 4.78
N LYS A 255 17.79 -19.33 3.61
CA LYS A 255 17.45 -18.61 2.38
C LYS A 255 15.94 -18.79 2.14
N THR A 256 15.20 -17.70 2.27
CA THR A 256 13.73 -17.74 2.31
C THR A 256 13.13 -16.75 1.33
N VAL A 257 12.04 -17.14 0.70
CA VAL A 257 11.24 -16.28 -0.18
C VAL A 257 9.75 -16.34 0.18
N VAL A 258 9.03 -15.24 -0.05
CA VAL A 258 7.58 -15.17 0.11
C VAL A 258 6.94 -14.96 -1.26
N VAL A 259 5.94 -15.77 -1.59
CA VAL A 259 5.17 -15.69 -2.84
C VAL A 259 3.72 -15.34 -2.51
N GLU A 260 3.17 -14.27 -3.09
CA GLU A 260 1.80 -13.81 -2.85
C GLU A 260 1.08 -13.55 -4.18
N LYS A 261 -0.09 -14.17 -4.36
CA LYS A 261 -0.91 -14.01 -5.59
C LYS A 261 -1.70 -12.70 -5.64
N GLY A 262 -2.10 -12.20 -4.48
CA GLY A 262 -2.96 -11.04 -4.36
C GLY A 262 -2.30 -9.85 -3.69
N VAL A 263 -3.06 -9.17 -2.86
CA VAL A 263 -2.59 -8.02 -2.08
C VAL A 263 -1.80 -8.50 -0.87
N LEU A 264 -0.59 -7.98 -0.68
CA LEU A 264 0.21 -8.23 0.52
C LEU A 264 -0.55 -7.82 1.78
N GLY A 265 -0.42 -8.66 2.81
CA GLY A 265 -1.15 -8.51 4.07
C GLY A 265 -2.50 -9.21 4.11
N GLY A 266 -3.01 -9.71 2.97
CA GLY A 266 -4.27 -10.45 2.89
C GLY A 266 -5.45 -9.66 3.48
N GLN A 267 -6.26 -10.29 4.33
CA GLN A 267 -7.45 -9.67 4.93
C GLN A 267 -7.15 -8.43 5.79
N VAL A 268 -5.94 -8.34 6.36
CA VAL A 268 -5.54 -7.19 7.18
C VAL A 268 -5.44 -5.92 6.35
N ALA A 269 -4.93 -6.00 5.12
CA ALA A 269 -4.83 -4.85 4.22
C ALA A 269 -6.20 -4.20 3.90
N LEU A 270 -7.28 -4.98 3.97
CA LEU A 270 -8.65 -4.55 3.72
C LEU A 270 -9.38 -4.09 4.99
N THR A 271 -8.77 -4.22 6.17
CA THR A 271 -9.36 -3.85 7.46
C THR A 271 -9.21 -2.34 7.67
N PRO A 272 -10.30 -1.57 7.84
CA PRO A 272 -10.21 -0.12 7.98
C PRO A 272 -9.40 0.30 9.23
N VAL A 273 -9.62 -0.35 10.36
CA VAL A 273 -9.02 -0.02 11.65
C VAL A 273 -8.67 -1.28 12.44
N VAL A 274 -7.47 -1.31 13.02
CA VAL A 274 -6.97 -2.35 13.93
C VAL A 274 -6.67 -1.72 15.27
N GLU A 275 -7.29 -2.20 16.36
CA GLU A 275 -7.13 -1.67 17.73
C GLU A 275 -6.60 -2.72 18.73
N ASN A 276 -6.44 -3.96 18.29
CA ASN A 276 -6.07 -5.10 19.13
C ASN A 276 -4.70 -5.72 18.79
N TYR A 277 -3.85 -4.98 18.06
CA TYR A 277 -2.50 -5.41 17.79
C TYR A 277 -1.55 -4.82 18.86
N PRO A 278 -0.86 -5.67 19.68
CA PRO A 278 0.00 -5.19 20.76
C PRO A 278 1.11 -4.25 20.26
N GLY A 279 1.29 -3.13 20.97
CA GLY A 279 2.25 -2.09 20.61
C GLY A 279 1.66 -0.93 19.79
N LEU A 280 0.45 -1.09 19.24
CA LEU A 280 -0.25 -0.04 18.50
C LEU A 280 -1.65 0.17 19.11
N LYS A 281 -1.95 1.42 19.51
CA LYS A 281 -3.26 1.72 20.09
C LYS A 281 -4.37 1.63 19.05
N GLN A 282 -4.12 2.18 17.87
CA GLN A 282 -5.02 2.20 16.72
C GLN A 282 -4.21 2.42 15.45
N VAL A 283 -4.48 1.67 14.40
CA VAL A 283 -3.80 1.79 13.11
C VAL A 283 -4.70 1.29 11.99
N GLY A 284 -4.61 1.88 10.81
CA GLY A 284 -5.24 1.31 9.61
C GLY A 284 -4.60 -0.03 9.24
N GLY A 285 -5.40 -1.01 8.80
CA GLY A 285 -4.88 -2.33 8.43
C GLY A 285 -3.80 -2.26 7.34
N LYS A 286 -4.00 -1.44 6.30
CA LYS A 286 -3.00 -1.21 5.26
C LYS A 286 -1.68 -0.67 5.85
N ALA A 287 -1.74 0.32 6.75
CA ALA A 287 -0.54 0.89 7.38
C ALA A 287 0.21 -0.13 8.26
N LEU A 288 -0.53 -0.99 8.98
CA LEU A 288 0.08 -2.09 9.73
C LEU A 288 0.78 -3.09 8.80
N VAL A 289 0.13 -3.44 7.71
CA VAL A 289 0.72 -4.33 6.69
C VAL A 289 1.99 -3.73 6.10
N ASP A 290 1.99 -2.44 5.77
CA ASP A 290 3.15 -1.76 5.21
C ASP A 290 4.36 -1.81 6.16
N ILE A 291 4.12 -1.65 7.47
CA ILE A 291 5.16 -1.85 8.50
C ILE A 291 5.70 -3.29 8.46
N MET A 292 4.80 -4.29 8.40
CA MET A 292 5.21 -5.71 8.38
C MET A 292 5.96 -6.06 7.10
N VAL A 293 5.51 -5.60 5.94
CA VAL A 293 6.16 -5.84 4.64
C VAL A 293 7.52 -5.15 4.59
N THR A 294 7.62 -3.88 4.99
CA THR A 294 8.89 -3.15 5.06
C THR A 294 9.90 -3.89 5.91
N HIS A 295 9.48 -4.38 7.09
CA HIS A 295 10.35 -5.17 7.98
C HIS A 295 10.74 -6.51 7.34
N ALA A 296 9.83 -7.20 6.67
CA ALA A 296 10.13 -8.47 6.00
C ALA A 296 11.12 -8.30 4.83
N LEU A 297 11.02 -7.22 4.07
CA LEU A 297 11.92 -6.90 2.94
C LEU A 297 13.39 -6.71 3.35
N GLU A 298 13.66 -6.41 4.63
CA GLU A 298 15.05 -6.37 5.15
C GLU A 298 15.70 -7.76 5.18
N TYR A 299 14.90 -8.83 5.16
CA TYR A 299 15.35 -10.21 5.37
C TYR A 299 15.07 -11.14 4.20
N VAL A 300 13.95 -10.96 3.49
CA VAL A 300 13.49 -11.90 2.48
C VAL A 300 13.07 -11.20 1.19
N GLN A 301 13.24 -11.89 0.09
CA GLN A 301 12.67 -11.48 -1.19
C GLN A 301 11.18 -11.84 -1.23
N ILE A 302 10.34 -10.89 -1.63
CA ILE A 302 8.91 -11.06 -1.77
C ILE A 302 8.54 -10.98 -3.25
N PHE A 303 7.74 -11.92 -3.73
CA PHE A 303 7.26 -12.02 -5.11
C PHE A 303 5.73 -11.75 -5.13
N PRO A 304 5.31 -10.48 -5.24
CA PRO A 304 3.89 -10.13 -5.30
C PRO A 304 3.30 -10.38 -6.69
N GLY A 305 1.99 -10.65 -6.74
CA GLY A 305 1.28 -10.91 -7.99
C GLY A 305 1.64 -12.24 -8.66
N GLU A 306 2.20 -13.18 -7.90
CA GLU A 306 2.55 -14.52 -8.39
C GLU A 306 1.73 -15.61 -7.74
N GLU A 307 0.94 -16.31 -8.53
CA GLU A 307 0.17 -17.45 -8.07
C GLU A 307 0.98 -18.74 -8.17
N VAL A 308 1.06 -19.48 -7.08
CA VAL A 308 1.60 -20.85 -7.10
C VAL A 308 0.59 -21.78 -7.77
N ILE A 309 1.00 -22.36 -8.88
CA ILE A 309 0.15 -23.23 -9.70
C ILE A 309 0.47 -24.70 -9.55
N ASP A 310 1.69 -25.06 -9.13
CA ASP A 310 2.11 -26.44 -8.93
C ASP A 310 3.19 -26.57 -7.85
N ILE A 311 3.19 -27.71 -7.15
CA ILE A 311 4.25 -28.13 -6.20
C ILE A 311 4.59 -29.58 -6.50
N GLN A 312 5.82 -29.87 -6.86
CA GLN A 312 6.30 -31.20 -7.20
C GLN A 312 7.23 -31.71 -6.11
N PRO A 313 6.85 -32.73 -5.35
CA PRO A 313 7.74 -33.38 -4.38
C PRO A 313 8.94 -34.04 -5.08
N GLY A 314 10.07 -34.09 -4.40
CA GLY A 314 11.29 -34.70 -4.89
C GLY A 314 12.41 -34.56 -3.85
N ASP A 315 13.65 -34.88 -4.22
CA ASP A 315 14.82 -34.62 -3.36
C ASP A 315 14.91 -33.13 -2.98
N LYS A 316 14.55 -32.27 -3.92
CA LYS A 316 14.15 -30.88 -3.72
C LYS A 316 12.71 -30.71 -4.19
N ILE A 317 11.94 -29.94 -3.45
CA ILE A 317 10.59 -29.56 -3.85
C ILE A 317 10.66 -28.48 -4.90
N THR A 318 9.97 -28.65 -6.03
CA THR A 318 9.82 -27.61 -7.04
C THR A 318 8.48 -26.93 -6.90
N VAL A 319 8.48 -25.62 -6.59
CA VAL A 319 7.29 -24.77 -6.55
C VAL A 319 7.22 -23.96 -7.85
N GLN A 320 6.17 -24.20 -8.65
CA GLN A 320 5.95 -23.51 -9.91
C GLN A 320 4.92 -22.39 -9.72
N THR A 321 5.27 -21.18 -10.16
CA THR A 321 4.34 -20.07 -10.28
C THR A 321 4.01 -19.78 -11.74
N SER A 322 3.17 -18.78 -11.98
CA SER A 322 2.88 -18.26 -13.33
C SER A 322 4.11 -17.65 -14.03
N ARG A 323 5.15 -17.24 -13.27
CA ARG A 323 6.30 -16.51 -13.79
C ARG A 323 7.63 -17.25 -13.68
N ARG A 324 7.80 -18.13 -12.66
CA ARG A 324 9.09 -18.75 -12.33
C ARG A 324 8.98 -20.09 -11.61
N LYS A 325 10.11 -20.73 -11.38
CA LYS A 325 10.26 -21.93 -10.56
C LYS A 325 11.15 -21.67 -9.36
N PHE A 326 10.75 -22.22 -8.22
CA PHE A 326 11.56 -22.24 -7.02
C PHE A 326 11.96 -23.68 -6.72
N HIS A 327 13.26 -23.90 -6.48
CA HIS A 327 13.80 -25.19 -6.02
C HIS A 327 14.10 -25.02 -4.54
N THR A 328 13.37 -25.74 -3.70
CA THR A 328 13.40 -25.55 -2.26
C THR A 328 13.50 -26.87 -1.49
N ARG A 329 13.90 -26.78 -0.23
CA ARG A 329 13.90 -27.92 0.68
C ARG A 329 12.57 -28.07 1.41
N THR A 330 11.90 -26.95 1.67
CA THR A 330 10.65 -26.91 2.44
C THR A 330 9.69 -25.88 1.89
N VAL A 331 8.38 -26.07 2.16
CA VAL A 331 7.31 -25.17 1.78
C VAL A 331 6.43 -24.88 3.01
N LEU A 332 6.09 -23.62 3.25
CA LEU A 332 5.12 -23.20 4.25
C LEU A 332 3.83 -22.70 3.57
N MET A 333 2.73 -23.39 3.82
CA MET A 333 1.39 -22.98 3.41
C MET A 333 0.84 -21.94 4.41
N ALA A 334 0.81 -20.69 4.01
CA ALA A 334 0.30 -19.55 4.80
C ALA A 334 -0.78 -18.78 4.04
N THR A 335 -1.60 -19.50 3.27
CA THR A 335 -2.58 -18.99 2.30
C THR A 335 -3.79 -18.31 2.94
N GLY A 336 -3.95 -18.43 4.25
CA GLY A 336 -4.98 -17.75 5.03
C GLY A 336 -6.39 -18.31 4.88
N ALA A 337 -7.36 -17.50 5.26
CA ALA A 337 -8.79 -17.80 5.16
C ALA A 337 -9.57 -16.51 4.89
N SER A 338 -10.74 -16.63 4.28
CA SER A 338 -11.67 -15.52 4.08
C SER A 338 -12.93 -15.71 4.92
N HIS A 339 -13.54 -14.60 5.31
CA HIS A 339 -14.85 -14.66 5.94
C HIS A 339 -15.88 -15.18 4.95
N ARG A 340 -16.71 -16.12 5.40
CA ARG A 340 -17.87 -16.56 4.62
C ARG A 340 -18.85 -15.40 4.48
N GLN A 341 -19.26 -15.13 3.25
CA GLN A 341 -20.23 -14.09 2.96
C GLN A 341 -21.64 -14.67 3.00
N LEU A 342 -22.58 -13.86 3.51
CA LEU A 342 -24.00 -14.21 3.49
C LEU A 342 -24.60 -14.09 2.10
N GLY A 343 -24.06 -13.14 1.30
CA GLY A 343 -24.54 -12.83 -0.05
C GLY A 343 -25.78 -11.94 -0.06
N ALA A 344 -26.14 -11.35 1.08
CA ALA A 344 -27.30 -10.46 1.16
C ALA A 344 -27.02 -9.10 0.50
N PRO A 345 -27.98 -8.50 -0.23
CA PRO A 345 -27.89 -7.12 -0.70
C PRO A 345 -27.50 -6.17 0.45
N GLY A 346 -26.58 -5.25 0.18
CA GLY A 346 -26.04 -4.32 1.18
C GLY A 346 -24.82 -4.81 1.96
N GLU A 347 -24.56 -6.12 2.06
CA GLU A 347 -23.45 -6.68 2.83
C GLU A 347 -22.10 -6.09 2.40
N LYS A 348 -21.75 -6.16 1.10
CA LYS A 348 -20.49 -5.63 0.58
C LYS A 348 -20.40 -4.12 0.67
N ARG A 349 -21.48 -3.42 0.31
CA ARG A 349 -21.51 -1.96 0.28
C ARG A 349 -21.35 -1.34 1.66
N LEU A 350 -21.90 -1.98 2.69
CA LEU A 350 -21.86 -1.53 4.07
C LEU A 350 -20.77 -2.22 4.91
N GLY A 351 -19.87 -2.98 4.27
CA GLY A 351 -18.69 -3.55 4.91
C GLY A 351 -17.81 -2.46 5.52
N GLY A 352 -17.49 -2.57 6.82
CA GLY A 352 -16.80 -1.50 7.59
C GLY A 352 -17.66 -0.27 7.93
N HIS A 353 -18.88 -0.20 7.44
CA HIS A 353 -19.84 0.86 7.70
C HIS A 353 -21.10 0.36 8.46
N GLY A 354 -20.87 -0.58 9.36
CA GLY A 354 -21.90 -1.23 10.16
C GLY A 354 -22.03 -2.73 9.91
N VAL A 355 -21.53 -3.26 8.81
CA VAL A 355 -21.34 -4.70 8.61
C VAL A 355 -19.92 -5.07 9.03
N SER A 356 -19.79 -6.03 9.97
CA SER A 356 -18.53 -6.52 10.51
C SER A 356 -18.48 -8.04 10.49
N TYR A 357 -17.26 -8.59 10.41
CA TYR A 357 -16.98 -10.03 10.47
C TYR A 357 -16.17 -10.43 11.71
N CYS A 358 -15.95 -9.48 12.64
CA CYS A 358 -15.12 -9.72 13.83
C CYS A 358 -15.66 -8.92 15.03
N ALA A 359 -16.37 -9.56 15.94
CA ALA A 359 -16.89 -8.90 17.11
C ALA A 359 -15.79 -8.40 18.07
N THR A 360 -14.69 -9.15 18.21
CA THR A 360 -13.55 -8.77 19.04
C THR A 360 -12.75 -7.59 18.47
N CYS A 361 -12.85 -7.37 17.14
CA CYS A 361 -12.21 -6.24 16.47
C CYS A 361 -13.05 -4.96 16.61
N ASP A 362 -14.32 -5.04 16.25
CA ASP A 362 -15.19 -3.87 16.03
C ASP A 362 -16.21 -3.65 17.14
N GLY A 363 -16.43 -4.63 18.02
CA GLY A 363 -17.52 -4.58 19.01
C GLY A 363 -17.50 -3.36 19.91
N ALA A 364 -16.33 -2.86 20.30
CA ALA A 364 -16.20 -1.67 21.13
C ALA A 364 -16.78 -0.41 20.47
N LEU A 365 -16.77 -0.32 19.13
CA LEU A 365 -17.32 0.80 18.34
C LEU A 365 -18.85 0.87 18.42
N PHE A 366 -19.49 -0.25 18.79
CA PHE A 366 -20.95 -0.37 18.88
C PHE A 366 -21.49 -0.30 20.33
N LYS A 367 -20.68 0.12 21.29
CA LYS A 367 -21.12 0.27 22.69
C LYS A 367 -22.35 1.16 22.78
N GLY A 368 -23.42 0.66 23.45
CA GLY A 368 -24.70 1.34 23.59
C GLY A 368 -25.58 1.33 22.33
N ARG A 369 -25.17 0.65 21.25
CA ARG A 369 -25.91 0.52 19.99
C ARG A 369 -26.58 -0.83 19.88
N LYS A 370 -27.57 -0.95 18.99
CA LYS A 370 -28.28 -2.18 18.68
C LYS A 370 -27.66 -2.88 17.49
N VAL A 371 -27.30 -4.14 17.65
CA VAL A 371 -26.74 -4.95 16.58
C VAL A 371 -27.39 -6.32 16.50
N ILE A 372 -27.30 -6.92 15.32
CA ILE A 372 -27.57 -8.35 15.17
C ILE A 372 -26.27 -9.08 14.87
N ILE A 373 -26.18 -10.34 15.36
CA ILE A 373 -25.15 -11.28 14.97
C ILE A 373 -25.79 -12.43 14.21
N VAL A 374 -25.32 -12.69 13.00
CA VAL A 374 -25.84 -13.72 12.12
C VAL A 374 -25.01 -14.99 12.27
N GLY A 375 -25.64 -16.05 12.75
CA GLY A 375 -24.96 -17.32 12.97
C GLY A 375 -25.66 -18.19 14.00
N GLY A 376 -25.09 -19.35 14.34
CA GLY A 376 -25.69 -20.26 15.32
C GLY A 376 -24.71 -21.32 15.83
N GLY A 377 -23.42 -21.19 15.54
CA GLY A 377 -22.35 -22.02 16.06
C GLY A 377 -21.66 -21.40 17.28
N ASN A 378 -20.58 -22.05 17.74
CA ASN A 378 -19.79 -21.55 18.88
C ASN A 378 -19.31 -20.12 18.69
N SER A 379 -18.83 -19.77 17.48
CA SER A 379 -18.37 -18.40 17.18
C SER A 379 -19.46 -17.38 17.41
N ALA A 380 -20.67 -17.56 16.86
CA ALA A 380 -21.78 -16.64 17.04
C ALA A 380 -22.17 -16.47 18.52
N ALA A 381 -22.21 -17.57 19.28
CA ALA A 381 -22.52 -17.54 20.71
C ALA A 381 -21.44 -16.80 21.51
N THR A 382 -20.16 -17.12 21.28
CA THR A 382 -19.02 -16.47 21.96
C THR A 382 -18.94 -14.99 21.63
N GLU A 383 -19.11 -14.62 20.37
CA GLU A 383 -19.08 -13.23 19.92
C GLU A 383 -20.28 -12.44 20.44
N ALA A 384 -21.48 -13.04 20.52
CA ALA A 384 -22.64 -12.39 21.12
C ALA A 384 -22.44 -12.11 22.63
N LEU A 385 -21.86 -13.06 23.36
CA LEU A 385 -21.47 -12.88 24.76
C LEU A 385 -20.43 -11.76 24.92
N TYR A 386 -19.45 -11.72 24.04
CA TYR A 386 -18.45 -10.66 24.02
C TYR A 386 -19.10 -9.30 23.78
N LEU A 387 -19.92 -9.14 22.73
CA LEU A 387 -20.64 -7.90 22.41
C LEU A 387 -21.49 -7.43 23.59
N LYS A 388 -22.21 -8.33 24.24
CA LYS A 388 -22.99 -8.04 25.45
C LYS A 388 -22.11 -7.50 26.58
N ASN A 389 -20.95 -8.15 26.80
CA ASN A 389 -20.02 -7.77 27.87
C ASN A 389 -19.39 -6.38 27.65
N VAL A 390 -19.14 -5.99 26.40
CA VAL A 390 -18.63 -4.62 26.07
C VAL A 390 -19.74 -3.56 25.99
N GLY A 391 -21.01 -3.93 26.32
CA GLY A 391 -22.12 -3.01 26.44
C GLY A 391 -22.90 -2.76 25.15
N VAL A 392 -22.90 -3.71 24.24
CA VAL A 392 -23.69 -3.68 22.99
C VAL A 392 -25.04 -4.37 23.22
N ASP A 393 -26.13 -3.82 22.67
CA ASP A 393 -27.46 -4.47 22.66
C ASP A 393 -27.51 -5.43 21.47
N VAL A 394 -27.21 -6.71 21.72
CA VAL A 394 -27.03 -7.73 20.70
C VAL A 394 -28.21 -8.70 20.64
N THR A 395 -28.63 -9.05 19.42
CA THR A 395 -29.62 -10.10 19.13
C THR A 395 -29.01 -11.11 18.15
N ILE A 396 -29.12 -12.42 18.42
CA ILE A 396 -28.70 -13.46 17.50
C ILE A 396 -29.80 -13.72 16.47
N VAL A 397 -29.42 -13.78 15.19
CA VAL A 397 -30.30 -14.19 14.08
C VAL A 397 -29.82 -15.54 13.55
N HIS A 398 -30.68 -16.56 13.68
CA HIS A 398 -30.36 -17.92 13.28
C HIS A 398 -31.43 -18.55 12.40
N ARG A 399 -31.02 -19.13 11.26
CA ARG A 399 -31.93 -19.68 10.24
C ARG A 399 -32.64 -20.98 10.62
N ARG A 400 -32.24 -21.62 11.71
CA ARG A 400 -32.82 -22.88 12.20
C ARG A 400 -33.54 -22.66 13.54
N ASP A 401 -34.22 -23.70 14.01
CA ASP A 401 -34.95 -23.70 15.27
C ASP A 401 -34.07 -23.98 16.49
N THR A 402 -32.80 -24.41 16.27
CA THR A 402 -31.85 -24.72 17.33
C THR A 402 -30.43 -24.26 16.98
N LEU A 403 -29.69 -23.80 17.98
CA LEU A 403 -28.27 -23.44 17.81
C LEU A 403 -27.42 -24.74 17.73
N LYS A 404 -26.31 -24.65 17.02
CA LYS A 404 -25.26 -25.67 16.96
C LYS A 404 -24.12 -25.41 17.95
N ALA A 405 -24.24 -24.38 18.78
CA ALA A 405 -23.26 -24.05 19.80
C ALA A 405 -23.28 -25.07 20.94
N GLN A 406 -22.19 -25.18 21.69
CA GLN A 406 -22.09 -26.00 22.87
C GLN A 406 -23.10 -25.57 23.94
N ASP A 407 -23.65 -26.54 24.68
CA ASP A 407 -24.70 -26.27 25.68
C ASP A 407 -24.30 -25.22 26.72
N VAL A 408 -23.03 -25.23 27.15
CA VAL A 408 -22.53 -24.21 28.09
C VAL A 408 -22.62 -22.77 27.51
N LEU A 409 -22.38 -22.62 26.23
CA LEU A 409 -22.51 -21.29 25.57
C LEU A 409 -23.98 -20.88 25.45
N ILE A 410 -24.86 -21.85 25.12
CA ILE A 410 -26.31 -21.60 25.04
C ILE A 410 -26.86 -21.20 26.43
N GLN A 411 -26.44 -21.86 27.49
CA GLN A 411 -26.82 -21.50 28.87
C GLN A 411 -26.34 -20.09 29.23
N ASN A 412 -25.11 -19.73 28.83
CA ASN A 412 -24.58 -18.37 29.04
C ASN A 412 -25.36 -17.30 28.27
N LEU A 413 -25.79 -17.58 27.04
CA LEU A 413 -26.65 -16.67 26.28
C LEU A 413 -27.96 -16.37 27.01
N VAL A 414 -28.60 -17.44 27.55
CA VAL A 414 -29.85 -17.32 28.33
C VAL A 414 -29.63 -16.52 29.63
N GLN A 415 -28.55 -16.81 30.38
CA GLN A 415 -28.21 -16.10 31.63
C GLN A 415 -27.96 -14.62 31.41
N ASN A 416 -27.40 -14.26 30.26
CA ASN A 416 -27.12 -12.86 29.89
C ASN A 416 -28.30 -12.19 29.16
N ASN A 417 -29.46 -12.86 29.07
CA ASN A 417 -30.67 -12.37 28.43
C ASN A 417 -30.41 -11.88 26.98
N ILE A 418 -29.63 -12.64 26.19
CA ILE A 418 -29.38 -12.32 24.78
C ILE A 418 -30.52 -12.90 23.94
N PRO A 419 -31.31 -12.06 23.25
CA PRO A 419 -32.40 -12.53 22.41
C PRO A 419 -31.89 -13.35 21.22
N ILE A 420 -32.67 -14.37 20.83
CA ILE A 420 -32.38 -15.22 19.67
C ILE A 420 -33.62 -15.25 18.77
N LEU A 421 -33.46 -14.81 17.54
CA LEU A 421 -34.47 -14.92 16.49
C LEU A 421 -34.20 -16.23 15.72
N PHE A 422 -34.87 -17.28 16.13
CA PHE A 422 -34.83 -18.59 15.47
C PHE A 422 -35.64 -18.57 14.15
N ASN A 423 -35.31 -19.51 13.28
CA ASN A 423 -35.96 -19.66 11.95
C ASN A 423 -35.90 -18.36 11.14
N THR A 424 -34.88 -17.53 11.36
CA THR A 424 -34.82 -16.18 10.80
C THR A 424 -33.53 -15.99 9.98
N GLU A 425 -33.69 -15.43 8.79
CA GLU A 425 -32.62 -15.16 7.84
C GLU A 425 -32.54 -13.67 7.56
N VAL A 426 -31.35 -13.13 7.33
CA VAL A 426 -31.18 -11.78 6.82
C VAL A 426 -31.31 -11.81 5.29
N LYS A 427 -32.26 -11.07 4.76
CA LYS A 427 -32.51 -10.95 3.31
C LYS A 427 -31.86 -9.71 2.69
N GLU A 428 -31.74 -8.62 3.44
CA GLU A 428 -31.12 -7.39 2.99
C GLU A 428 -30.59 -6.58 4.18
N ILE A 429 -29.51 -5.83 3.98
CA ILE A 429 -28.96 -4.88 4.93
C ILE A 429 -29.07 -3.48 4.32
N GLN A 430 -29.80 -2.62 4.99
CA GLN A 430 -30.18 -1.31 4.46
C GLN A 430 -29.52 -0.17 5.24
N GLY A 431 -29.23 0.90 4.51
CA GLY A 431 -28.62 2.14 4.99
C GLY A 431 -27.98 2.89 3.83
N GLU A 432 -27.75 4.16 3.96
CA GLU A 432 -27.11 4.98 2.92
C GLU A 432 -25.57 4.91 3.05
N HIS A 433 -25.04 5.49 4.11
CA HIS A 433 -23.61 5.47 4.43
C HIS A 433 -23.26 4.46 5.53
N TYR A 434 -24.20 4.20 6.45
CA TYR A 434 -24.07 3.26 7.55
C TYR A 434 -25.32 2.38 7.63
N VAL A 435 -25.19 1.22 8.26
CA VAL A 435 -26.33 0.33 8.54
C VAL A 435 -27.38 1.09 9.36
N LYS A 436 -28.64 0.97 8.96
CA LYS A 436 -29.82 1.55 9.63
C LYS A 436 -30.84 0.48 10.04
N GLN A 437 -30.98 -0.56 9.22
CA GLN A 437 -31.88 -1.67 9.48
C GLN A 437 -31.49 -2.92 8.68
N ALA A 438 -32.00 -4.06 9.12
CA ALA A 438 -31.93 -5.33 8.41
C ALA A 438 -33.35 -5.80 8.06
N VAL A 439 -33.53 -6.26 6.84
CA VAL A 439 -34.74 -6.97 6.40
C VAL A 439 -34.56 -8.44 6.75
N LEU A 440 -35.43 -8.96 7.60
CA LEU A 440 -35.40 -10.30 8.12
C LEU A 440 -36.59 -11.10 7.61
N TYR A 441 -36.37 -12.39 7.34
CA TYR A 441 -37.40 -13.33 6.94
C TYR A 441 -37.48 -14.50 7.91
N ASN A 442 -38.64 -14.69 8.53
CA ASN A 442 -38.89 -15.86 9.38
C ASN A 442 -39.46 -16.99 8.52
N ASN A 443 -38.66 -18.04 8.30
CA ASN A 443 -39.00 -19.16 7.42
C ASN A 443 -40.05 -20.14 8.00
N ALA A 444 -40.30 -20.11 9.31
CA ALA A 444 -41.34 -20.93 9.94
C ALA A 444 -42.73 -20.28 9.89
N LYS A 445 -42.77 -18.93 9.83
CA LYS A 445 -44.01 -18.15 9.79
C LYS A 445 -44.33 -17.62 8.39
N ASP A 446 -43.38 -17.73 7.46
CA ASP A 446 -43.45 -17.12 6.12
C ASP A 446 -43.68 -15.59 6.18
N GLU A 447 -42.94 -14.91 7.08
CA GLU A 447 -43.12 -13.50 7.39
C GLU A 447 -41.82 -12.73 7.19
N THR A 448 -41.89 -11.61 6.48
CA THR A 448 -40.79 -10.66 6.33
C THR A 448 -41.05 -9.44 7.20
N PHE A 449 -40.04 -8.99 7.92
CA PHE A 449 -40.11 -7.82 8.78
C PHE A 449 -38.78 -7.05 8.82
N GLU A 450 -38.85 -5.78 9.17
CA GLU A 450 -37.69 -4.91 9.31
C GLU A 450 -37.28 -4.78 10.77
N LEU A 451 -35.98 -4.82 11.04
CA LEU A 451 -35.41 -4.59 12.37
C LEU A 451 -34.40 -3.44 12.29
N ALA A 452 -34.70 -2.35 13.01
CA ALA A 452 -33.78 -1.22 13.12
C ALA A 452 -32.55 -1.64 13.94
N VAL A 453 -31.36 -1.54 13.32
CA VAL A 453 -30.07 -1.90 13.91
C VAL A 453 -28.98 -0.96 13.41
N ASP A 454 -27.97 -0.72 14.24
CA ASP A 454 -26.78 0.08 13.91
C ASP A 454 -25.66 -0.76 13.30
N GLY A 455 -25.75 -2.10 13.42
CA GLY A 455 -24.73 -3.01 12.89
C GLY A 455 -25.19 -4.44 12.72
N VAL A 456 -24.49 -5.14 11.82
CA VAL A 456 -24.68 -6.55 11.51
C VAL A 456 -23.34 -7.26 11.58
N PHE A 457 -23.19 -8.19 12.53
CA PHE A 457 -22.00 -9.01 12.68
C PHE A 457 -22.20 -10.37 12.02
N MET A 458 -21.26 -10.77 11.16
CA MET A 458 -21.31 -12.03 10.40
C MET A 458 -20.49 -13.10 11.11
N ALA A 459 -21.14 -14.01 11.85
CA ALA A 459 -20.51 -15.14 12.55
C ALA A 459 -20.92 -16.46 11.91
N ILE A 460 -20.84 -16.55 10.57
CA ILE A 460 -21.26 -17.72 9.77
C ILE A 460 -20.10 -18.61 9.33
N GLY A 461 -18.89 -18.33 9.82
CA GLY A 461 -17.68 -19.12 9.62
C GLY A 461 -16.70 -18.51 8.64
N TYR A 462 -15.67 -19.29 8.36
CA TYR A 462 -14.57 -18.93 7.45
C TYR A 462 -14.47 -20.00 6.37
N ASP A 463 -14.00 -19.57 5.20
CA ASP A 463 -13.60 -20.47 4.12
C ASP A 463 -12.06 -20.42 4.04
N PRO A 464 -11.36 -21.48 4.46
CA PRO A 464 -9.90 -21.53 4.34
C PRO A 464 -9.50 -21.56 2.87
N THR A 465 -8.44 -20.81 2.51
CA THR A 465 -7.87 -20.78 1.17
C THR A 465 -7.04 -22.04 0.96
N ASN A 466 -7.70 -23.17 0.69
CA ASN A 466 -7.15 -24.51 0.69
C ASN A 466 -7.12 -25.21 -0.67
N GLU A 467 -7.47 -24.52 -1.76
CA GLU A 467 -7.53 -25.11 -3.11
C GLU A 467 -6.17 -25.72 -3.51
N LEU A 468 -5.08 -25.03 -3.18
CA LEU A 468 -3.73 -25.50 -3.41
C LEU A 468 -3.44 -26.76 -2.54
N ALA A 469 -3.82 -26.72 -1.26
CA ALA A 469 -3.64 -27.84 -0.34
C ALA A 469 -4.40 -29.10 -0.81
N GLN A 470 -5.64 -28.95 -1.26
CA GLN A 470 -6.44 -30.05 -1.83
C GLN A 470 -5.76 -30.63 -3.09
N LYS A 471 -5.29 -29.77 -3.97
CA LYS A 471 -4.61 -30.18 -5.21
C LYS A 471 -3.40 -31.08 -4.94
N PHE A 472 -2.67 -30.82 -3.85
CA PHE A 472 -1.46 -31.56 -3.46
C PHE A 472 -1.72 -32.70 -2.48
N GLY A 473 -2.98 -32.98 -2.14
CA GLY A 473 -3.32 -34.11 -1.26
C GLY A 473 -2.97 -33.87 0.22
N LEU A 474 -2.95 -32.60 0.66
CA LEU A 474 -2.86 -32.31 2.08
C LEU A 474 -4.15 -32.70 2.77
N GLU A 475 -4.06 -33.35 3.95
CA GLU A 475 -5.21 -33.67 4.74
C GLU A 475 -5.87 -32.44 5.32
N LEU A 476 -7.21 -32.40 5.24
CA LEU A 476 -8.03 -31.31 5.76
C LEU A 476 -8.93 -31.78 6.91
N THR A 477 -9.30 -30.84 7.77
CA THR A 477 -10.36 -31.02 8.76
C THR A 477 -11.74 -31.05 8.07
N GLU A 478 -12.80 -31.41 8.82
CA GLU A 478 -14.17 -31.36 8.31
C GLU A 478 -14.58 -29.93 7.87
N GLU A 479 -13.99 -28.90 8.48
CA GLU A 479 -14.22 -27.50 8.16
C GLU A 479 -13.33 -27.00 6.99
N GLY A 480 -12.42 -27.83 6.48
CA GLY A 480 -11.55 -27.53 5.35
C GLY A 480 -10.20 -26.89 5.70
N PHE A 481 -9.84 -26.78 6.97
CA PHE A 481 -8.51 -26.29 7.38
C PHE A 481 -7.46 -27.38 7.16
N ILE A 482 -6.20 -26.98 6.88
CA ILE A 482 -5.10 -27.94 6.74
C ILE A 482 -4.81 -28.58 8.10
N LYS A 483 -4.90 -29.92 8.17
CA LYS A 483 -4.51 -30.66 9.36
C LYS A 483 -3.01 -30.61 9.57
N HIS A 484 -2.62 -30.43 10.80
CA HIS A 484 -1.21 -30.42 11.18
C HIS A 484 -1.01 -30.92 12.62
N ASP A 485 0.19 -31.42 12.88
CA ASP A 485 0.72 -31.60 14.21
C ASP A 485 2.02 -30.81 14.33
N ASN A 486 2.06 -29.87 15.26
CA ASN A 486 3.19 -28.93 15.42
C ASN A 486 3.65 -28.33 14.07
N TYR A 487 2.70 -27.79 13.27
CA TYR A 487 2.90 -27.21 11.93
C TYR A 487 3.23 -28.20 10.80
N HIS A 488 3.56 -29.46 11.09
CA HIS A 488 3.79 -30.51 10.08
C HIS A 488 2.48 -30.96 9.45
N THR A 489 2.46 -31.04 8.12
CA THR A 489 1.34 -31.65 7.39
C THR A 489 1.58 -33.17 7.21
N ASN A 490 0.65 -33.84 6.55
CA ASN A 490 0.84 -35.25 6.16
C ASN A 490 1.91 -35.48 5.08
N ILE A 491 2.45 -34.43 4.48
CA ILE A 491 3.50 -34.51 3.45
C ILE A 491 4.82 -33.95 4.02
N PRO A 492 5.89 -34.77 4.11
CA PRO A 492 7.18 -34.33 4.62
C PRO A 492 7.75 -33.13 3.85
N GLY A 493 8.27 -32.14 4.59
CA GLY A 493 8.81 -30.91 4.04
C GLY A 493 7.76 -29.86 3.69
N ILE A 494 6.46 -30.17 3.84
CA ILE A 494 5.37 -29.19 3.69
C ILE A 494 4.75 -28.90 5.05
N TYR A 495 4.68 -27.63 5.40
CA TYR A 495 4.21 -27.07 6.66
C TYR A 495 3.01 -26.17 6.44
N THR A 496 2.31 -25.83 7.52
CA THR A 496 1.19 -24.89 7.47
C THR A 496 1.18 -23.97 8.67
N ALA A 497 0.76 -22.71 8.48
CA ALA A 497 0.61 -21.73 9.56
C ALA A 497 -0.44 -20.65 9.24
N GLY A 498 -0.89 -19.96 10.28
CA GLY A 498 -1.89 -18.91 10.16
C GLY A 498 -3.31 -19.48 9.99
N ASP A 499 -4.20 -18.65 9.42
CA ASP A 499 -5.63 -18.93 9.41
C ASP A 499 -6.01 -20.19 8.62
N VAL A 500 -5.23 -20.58 7.63
CA VAL A 500 -5.45 -21.81 6.85
C VAL A 500 -5.22 -23.09 7.68
N ALA A 501 -4.42 -22.99 8.74
CA ALA A 501 -4.18 -24.06 9.70
C ALA A 501 -5.25 -24.15 10.81
N GLY A 502 -6.21 -23.24 10.84
CA GLY A 502 -7.26 -23.20 11.86
C GLY A 502 -6.94 -22.28 13.04
N GLY A 503 -7.51 -22.55 14.22
CA GLY A 503 -7.30 -21.76 15.44
C GLY A 503 -8.00 -20.39 15.43
N TYR A 504 -7.50 -19.43 16.20
CA TYR A 504 -8.02 -18.07 16.29
C TYR A 504 -7.56 -17.23 15.09
N LYS A 505 -8.50 -16.56 14.41
CA LYS A 505 -8.26 -15.72 13.24
C LYS A 505 -7.96 -14.28 13.68
N GLN A 506 -6.79 -14.08 14.27
CA GLN A 506 -6.29 -12.77 14.71
C GLN A 506 -4.91 -12.50 14.11
N ILE A 507 -4.61 -11.23 13.87
CA ILE A 507 -3.33 -10.82 13.27
C ILE A 507 -2.15 -11.33 14.09
N VAL A 508 -2.23 -11.15 15.42
CA VAL A 508 -1.17 -11.55 16.36
C VAL A 508 -0.99 -13.05 16.45
N THR A 509 -2.08 -13.85 16.39
CA THR A 509 -1.99 -15.31 16.40
C THR A 509 -1.45 -15.83 15.08
N ALA A 510 -1.86 -15.27 13.96
CA ALA A 510 -1.30 -15.61 12.65
C ALA A 510 0.21 -15.31 12.57
N ALA A 511 0.65 -14.13 13.05
CA ALA A 511 2.07 -13.78 13.13
C ALA A 511 2.84 -14.75 14.06
N GLY A 512 2.27 -15.11 15.23
CA GLY A 512 2.82 -16.11 16.13
C GLY A 512 2.98 -17.47 15.47
N HIS A 513 1.92 -18.00 14.83
CA HIS A 513 1.99 -19.28 14.09
C HIS A 513 3.07 -19.26 13.01
N GLY A 514 3.22 -18.16 12.28
CA GLY A 514 4.28 -18.02 11.27
C GLY A 514 5.67 -18.08 11.88
N SER A 515 5.92 -17.38 12.98
CA SER A 515 7.21 -17.40 13.68
C SER A 515 7.56 -18.77 14.25
N GLU A 516 6.60 -19.44 14.87
CA GLU A 516 6.80 -20.79 15.43
C GLU A 516 7.03 -21.83 14.32
N ALA A 517 6.25 -21.81 13.24
CA ALA A 517 6.46 -22.66 12.08
C ALA A 517 7.85 -22.50 11.47
N ALA A 518 8.35 -21.27 11.38
CA ALA A 518 9.70 -21.00 10.87
C ALA A 518 10.79 -21.60 11.75
N ILE A 519 10.62 -21.58 13.08
CA ILE A 519 11.53 -22.22 14.04
C ILE A 519 11.52 -23.73 13.85
N VAL A 520 10.34 -24.34 13.79
CA VAL A 520 10.17 -25.79 13.55
C VAL A 520 10.83 -26.20 12.23
N ILE A 521 10.58 -25.45 11.14
CA ILE A 521 11.21 -25.70 9.83
C ILE A 521 12.74 -25.65 9.94
N PHE A 522 13.29 -24.66 10.65
CA PHE A 522 14.73 -24.56 10.85
C PHE A 522 15.31 -25.78 11.61
N GLU A 523 14.67 -26.20 12.69
CA GLU A 523 15.09 -27.37 13.47
C GLU A 523 15.04 -28.65 12.63
N ASP A 524 13.99 -28.85 11.84
CA ASP A 524 13.85 -30.00 10.95
C ASP A 524 14.86 -29.99 9.81
N LEU A 525 15.25 -28.82 9.29
CA LEU A 525 16.28 -28.73 8.26
C LEU A 525 17.68 -29.07 8.78
N ILE A 526 17.93 -28.86 10.08
CA ILE A 526 19.16 -29.31 10.76
C ILE A 526 19.10 -30.81 11.02
N ASN A 527 17.96 -31.31 11.49
CA ASN A 527 17.76 -32.70 11.84
C ASN A 527 16.44 -33.24 11.24
N PRO A 528 16.43 -33.59 9.94
CA PRO A 528 15.21 -33.95 9.24
C PRO A 528 14.48 -35.18 9.80
N TYR A 529 13.24 -35.00 10.23
CA TYR A 529 12.39 -36.09 10.75
C TYR A 529 11.95 -37.09 9.65
N TRP A 530 12.12 -36.73 8.41
CA TRP A 530 11.74 -37.54 7.22
C TRP A 530 12.92 -38.33 6.60
N LYS A 531 14.12 -38.27 7.18
CA LYS A 531 15.29 -39.04 6.72
C LYS A 531 15.48 -40.33 7.45
#